data_e09269d820074793d644a904ceb06995
#
_entry.id   e09269d820074793d644a904ceb06995
#
_cell.length_a   1.000
_cell.length_b   1.000
_cell.length_c   1.000
_cell.angle_alpha   90.00
_cell.angle_beta   90.00
_cell.angle_gamma   90.00
#
_symmetry.space_group_name_H-M   'P 1'
#
loop_
_entity.id
_entity.type
_entity.pdbx_description
1 polymer ?
#
loop_
_entity_poly.entity_id
_entity_poly.type
_entity_poly.pdbx_seq_one_letter_code
_entity_poly.pdbx_strand_id
1 'polypeptide(L)' 'MATGTIKKLVSERGFGFIAAEDGRDYFFHRSGVDSDFDRLLGGEKVQFEVEPSPKGPRAKNVRVAA' A
#
# COMPACT_ATOMS: atom_id res chain seq x y z
N MET A 1 -11.35 -1.87 7.08
CA MET A 1 -10.01 -1.69 6.51
C MET A 1 -9.55 -2.98 5.87
N ALA A 2 -8.86 -2.87 4.78
CA ALA A 2 -8.29 -4.05 4.13
C ALA A 2 -6.91 -4.35 4.69
N THR A 3 -6.47 -5.59 4.54
CA THR A 3 -5.16 -6.02 4.99
C THR A 3 -4.44 -6.67 3.82
N GLY A 4 -3.15 -6.43 3.73
CA GLY A 4 -2.34 -7.04 2.69
C GLY A 4 -0.87 -6.99 3.05
N THR A 5 -0.04 -7.36 2.08
CA THR A 5 1.40 -7.36 2.24
C THR A 5 2.01 -6.55 1.09
N ILE A 6 2.99 -5.73 1.39
CA ILE A 6 3.68 -4.97 0.36
C ILE A 6 4.40 -5.93 -0.57
N LYS A 7 3.99 -5.92 -1.84
CA LYS A 7 4.52 -6.82 -2.86
C LYS A 7 5.71 -6.19 -3.57
N LYS A 8 5.62 -4.90 -3.85
CA LYS A 8 6.67 -4.18 -4.56
C LYS A 8 6.72 -2.76 -4.03
N LEU A 9 7.92 -2.24 -3.89
CA LEU A 9 8.13 -0.88 -3.41
C LEU A 9 9.12 -0.19 -4.32
N VAL A 10 8.71 0.97 -4.84
CA VAL A 10 9.56 1.80 -5.69
C VAL A 10 9.81 3.09 -4.94
N SER A 11 10.80 3.06 -4.05
CA SER A 11 11.06 4.19 -3.15
C SER A 11 11.51 5.43 -3.89
N GLU A 12 12.22 5.28 -5.00
CA GLU A 12 12.68 6.40 -5.80
C GLU A 12 11.54 7.22 -6.38
N ARG A 13 10.44 6.55 -6.72
CA ARG A 13 9.27 7.20 -7.30
C ARG A 13 8.17 7.45 -6.29
N GLY A 14 8.32 6.92 -5.09
CA GLY A 14 7.38 7.14 -4.00
C GLY A 14 6.07 6.40 -4.15
N PHE A 15 6.08 5.18 -4.68
CA PHE A 15 4.89 4.36 -4.79
C PHE A 15 5.20 2.88 -4.60
N GLY A 16 4.15 2.08 -4.52
CA GLY A 16 4.32 0.65 -4.40
C GLY A 16 3.01 -0.08 -4.65
N PHE A 17 3.05 -1.39 -4.50
CA PHE A 17 1.89 -2.25 -4.68
C PHE A 17 1.71 -3.13 -3.46
N ILE A 18 0.45 -3.34 -3.08
CA ILE A 18 0.08 -4.20 -1.97
C ILE A 18 -0.70 -5.38 -2.53
N ALA A 19 -0.27 -6.59 -2.16
CA ALA A 19 -1.03 -7.80 -2.46
C ALA A 19 -2.01 -8.00 -1.31
N ALA A 20 -3.29 -7.72 -1.56
CA ALA A 20 -4.32 -7.82 -0.54
C ALA A 20 -4.74 -9.27 -0.31
N GLU A 21 -5.35 -9.53 0.83
CA GLU A 21 -5.81 -10.87 1.19
C GLU A 21 -6.89 -11.40 0.24
N ASP A 22 -7.59 -10.50 -0.45
CA ASP A 22 -8.62 -10.88 -1.42
C ASP A 22 -8.03 -11.32 -2.78
N GLY A 23 -6.72 -11.33 -2.91
CA GLY A 23 -6.03 -11.73 -4.12
C GLY A 23 -5.82 -10.63 -5.13
N ARG A 24 -6.18 -9.41 -4.79
CA ARG A 24 -6.02 -8.26 -5.69
C ARG A 24 -4.79 -7.46 -5.32
N ASP A 25 -4.19 -6.80 -6.30
CA ASP A 25 -3.10 -5.87 -6.08
C ASP A 25 -3.65 -4.45 -6.05
N TYR A 26 -3.18 -3.66 -5.09
CA TYR A 26 -3.56 -2.27 -4.96
C TYR A 26 -2.33 -1.38 -5.05
N PHE A 27 -2.45 -0.33 -5.84
CA PHE A 27 -1.42 0.70 -5.93
C PHE A 27 -1.53 1.62 -4.73
N PHE A 28 -0.39 2.06 -4.20
CA PHE A 28 -0.37 3.10 -3.17
C PHE A 28 0.76 4.07 -3.45
N HIS A 29 0.57 5.31 -3.06
CA HIS A 29 1.56 6.38 -3.19
C HIS A 29 2.01 6.79 -1.79
N ARG A 30 3.22 7.31 -1.68
CA ARG A 30 3.77 7.70 -0.38
C ARG A 30 2.89 8.74 0.34
N SER A 31 2.18 9.57 -0.41
CA SER A 31 1.25 10.54 0.18
C SER A 31 0.06 9.88 0.87
N GLY A 32 -0.23 8.63 0.53
CA GLY A 32 -1.29 7.86 1.17
C GLY A 32 -0.82 6.91 2.27
N VAL A 33 0.41 7.06 2.71
CA VAL A 33 0.98 6.21 3.76
C VAL A 33 1.03 7.01 5.05
N ASP A 34 0.36 6.52 6.10
CA ASP A 34 0.35 7.16 7.42
C ASP A 34 1.66 6.95 8.16
N SER A 35 2.39 5.91 7.79
CA SER A 35 3.69 5.62 8.36
C SER A 35 4.79 6.27 7.52
N ASP A 36 6.03 6.16 7.99
CA ASP A 36 7.17 6.66 7.24
C ASP A 36 7.42 5.77 6.02
N PHE A 37 7.11 6.30 4.84
CA PHE A 37 7.28 5.56 3.59
C PHE A 37 8.73 5.11 3.39
N ASP A 38 9.69 5.92 3.80
CA ASP A 38 11.11 5.62 3.59
C ASP A 38 11.60 4.44 4.44
N ARG A 39 10.82 4.04 5.44
CA ARG A 39 11.15 2.90 6.27
C ARG A 39 10.61 1.59 5.72
N LEU A 40 9.76 1.65 4.71
CA LEU A 40 9.21 0.44 4.11
C LEU A 40 10.26 -0.25 3.27
N LEU A 41 10.38 -1.54 3.44
CA LEU A 41 11.37 -2.34 2.73
C LEU A 41 10.74 -3.27 1.69
N GLY A 42 9.45 -3.50 1.80
CA GLY A 42 8.75 -4.53 1.04
C GLY A 42 8.56 -5.78 1.87
N GLY A 43 7.41 -6.40 1.73
CA GLY A 43 7.07 -7.60 2.49
C GLY A 43 6.40 -7.34 3.82
N GLU A 44 6.27 -6.10 4.24
CA GLU A 44 5.57 -5.77 5.47
C GLU A 44 4.08 -6.02 5.33
N LYS A 45 3.46 -6.46 6.40
CA LYS A 45 2.01 -6.57 6.47
C LYS A 45 1.45 -5.19 6.80
N VAL A 46 0.46 -4.77 6.03
CA VAL A 46 -0.10 -3.43 6.16
C VAL A 46 -1.62 -3.47 6.20
N GLN A 47 -2.21 -2.44 6.80
CA GLN A 47 -3.63 -2.16 6.75
C GLN A 47 -3.85 -0.92 5.91
N PHE A 48 -4.94 -0.87 5.18
CA PHE A 48 -5.21 0.25 4.30
C PHE A 48 -6.69 0.34 3.99
N GLU A 49 -7.09 1.48 3.44
CA GLU A 49 -8.44 1.68 2.93
C GLU A 49 -8.41 1.64 1.41
N VAL A 50 -9.43 1.05 0.82
CA VAL A 50 -9.55 1.00 -0.63
C VAL A 50 -10.26 2.26 -1.11
N GLU A 51 -9.65 2.94 -2.06
CA GLU A 51 -10.20 4.14 -2.67
C GLU A 51 -10.40 3.89 -4.16
N PRO A 52 -11.62 4.01 -4.67
CA PRO A 52 -11.83 3.90 -6.11
C PRO A 52 -11.19 5.08 -6.85
N SER A 53 -10.59 4.81 -7.98
CA SER A 53 -9.98 5.84 -8.80
C SER A 53 -10.22 5.52 -10.28
N PRO A 54 -10.08 6.51 -11.18
CA PRO A 54 -10.25 6.27 -12.62
C PRO A 54 -9.33 5.21 -13.20
N LYS A 55 -8.19 4.98 -12.56
CA LYS A 55 -7.21 3.98 -13.00
C LYS A 55 -7.40 2.64 -12.30
N GLY A 56 -8.42 2.51 -11.46
CA GLY A 56 -8.67 1.32 -10.67
C GLY A 56 -8.56 1.59 -9.18
N PRO A 57 -8.86 0.61 -8.34
CA PRO A 57 -8.79 0.81 -6.89
C PRO A 57 -7.34 1.03 -6.44
N ARG A 58 -7.17 1.93 -5.50
CA ARG A 58 -5.86 2.18 -4.88
C ARG A 58 -5.98 2.17 -3.37
N ALA A 59 -4.87 1.98 -2.70
CA ALA A 59 -4.83 1.98 -1.24
C ALA A 59 -4.52 3.38 -0.73
N LYS A 60 -5.17 3.77 0.36
CA LYS A 60 -4.90 5.02 1.07
C LYS A 60 -4.85 4.74 2.55
N ASN A 61 -4.31 5.69 3.32
CA ASN A 61 -4.15 5.57 4.76
C ASN A 61 -3.46 4.26 5.11
N VAL A 62 -2.42 3.94 4.34
CA VAL A 62 -1.66 2.71 4.50
C VAL A 62 -0.80 2.82 5.76
N ARG A 63 -0.86 1.80 6.60
CA ARG A 63 -0.06 1.72 7.81
C ARG A 63 0.46 0.32 8.01
N VAL A 64 1.64 0.21 8.58
CA VAL A 64 2.21 -1.08 8.91
C VAL A 64 1.41 -1.70 10.05
N ALA A 65 0.97 -2.94 9.87
CA ALA A 65 0.30 -3.70 10.92
C ALA A 65 1.37 -4.34 11.80
N ALA A 66 1.41 -3.90 13.03
CA ALA A 66 2.38 -4.43 13.98
C ALA A 66 2.00 -5.81 14.47
#